data_bc148f0f93e623e92610b179ce5d8073
#
_entry.id   bc148f0f93e623e92610b179ce5d8073
#
_cell.length_a   1.000
_cell.length_b   1.000
_cell.length_c   1.000
_cell.angle_alpha   90.00
_cell.angle_beta   90.00
_cell.angle_gamma   90.00
#
_symmetry.space_group_name_H-M   'P 1'
#
loop_
_entity.id
_entity.type
_entity.pdbx_description
1 polymer ?
#
loop_
_entity_poly.entity_id
_entity_poly.type
_entity_poly.pdbx_seq_one_letter_code
_entity_poly.pdbx_strand_id
1 'polypeptide(L)'
;KDKFNVVYAGNIGTMQNVDIVVAAARCMQEENKIHFHIFGDGIYKKRLQSEAEGLTNISFWPMQPSELAPSIYAMADVNVIPLATNIYRTALPSKTATCIACKKPIIFCIGKDSRFGKLMSREQGFYVLDSSDVDKLVDTIGTVKKNRIITNNDMLYKMAFSRTSNSKHYAELIVGERL
;
A
#
# COMPACT_ATOMS: atom_id res chain seq x y z
N LYS A 1 0.15 -20.40 8.62
CA LYS A 1 0.20 -18.93 8.60
C LYS A 1 -0.09 -18.44 10.01
N ASP A 2 0.93 -18.24 10.82
CA ASP A 2 0.75 -17.98 12.25
C ASP A 2 0.63 -16.49 12.57
N LYS A 3 1.04 -15.61 11.64
CA LYS A 3 1.00 -14.15 11.82
C LYS A 3 0.20 -13.46 10.72
N PHE A 4 -0.42 -12.34 11.07
CA PHE A 4 -1.05 -11.40 10.16
C PHE A 4 0.02 -10.50 9.55
N ASN A 5 0.19 -10.56 8.23
CA ASN A 5 1.28 -9.89 7.51
C ASN A 5 0.82 -8.52 6.97
N VAL A 6 1.42 -7.47 7.47
CA VAL A 6 1.31 -6.10 6.96
C VAL A 6 2.50 -5.86 6.02
N VAL A 7 2.25 -5.54 4.75
CA VAL A 7 3.30 -5.45 3.74
C VAL A 7 3.39 -4.06 3.14
N TYR A 8 4.59 -3.53 3.10
CA TYR A 8 5.01 -2.44 2.24
C TYR A 8 6.06 -2.95 1.25
N ALA A 9 5.95 -2.59 -0.04
CA ALA A 9 7.00 -2.86 -1.01
C ALA A 9 7.20 -1.67 -1.96
N GLY A 10 8.46 -1.26 -2.14
CA GLY A 10 8.86 -0.18 -3.04
C GLY A 10 10.03 0.64 -2.56
N ASN A 11 10.26 1.79 -3.20
CA ASN A 11 11.31 2.71 -2.82
C ASN A 11 11.12 3.24 -1.38
N ILE A 12 12.21 3.36 -0.62
CA ILE A 12 12.24 3.90 0.75
C ILE A 12 12.91 5.27 0.71
N GLY A 13 12.17 6.25 0.21
CA GLY A 13 12.68 7.62 0.00
C GLY A 13 11.73 8.69 0.57
N THR A 14 12.03 9.94 0.23
CA THR A 14 11.35 11.13 0.77
C THR A 14 9.85 11.20 0.47
N MET A 15 9.43 10.58 -0.64
CA MET A 15 8.05 10.70 -1.13
C MET A 15 7.13 9.61 -0.56
N GLN A 16 7.67 8.54 0.01
CA GLN A 16 6.91 7.35 0.36
C GLN A 16 6.43 7.30 1.81
N ASN A 17 6.95 8.15 2.69
CA ASN A 17 6.55 8.21 4.10
C ASN A 17 6.47 6.84 4.81
N VAL A 18 7.49 5.99 4.60
CA VAL A 18 7.53 4.63 5.19
C VAL A 18 7.67 4.70 6.72
N ASP A 19 8.03 5.85 7.24
CA ASP A 19 8.09 6.17 8.68
C ASP A 19 6.81 5.80 9.42
N ILE A 20 5.64 6.04 8.81
CA ILE A 20 4.34 5.70 9.42
C ILE A 20 4.18 4.20 9.65
N VAL A 21 4.79 3.36 8.77
CA VAL A 21 4.73 1.90 8.89
C VAL A 21 5.60 1.43 10.06
N VAL A 22 6.79 2.03 10.25
CA VAL A 22 7.68 1.75 11.38
C VAL A 22 7.04 2.21 12.69
N ALA A 23 6.43 3.39 12.69
CA ALA A 23 5.70 3.90 13.86
C ALA A 23 4.53 2.98 14.26
N ALA A 24 3.74 2.50 13.29
CA ALA A 24 2.67 1.54 13.55
C ALA A 24 3.21 0.21 14.09
N ALA A 25 4.33 -0.30 13.55
CA ALA A 25 4.98 -1.50 14.07
C ALA A 25 5.39 -1.34 15.53
N ARG A 26 5.91 -0.17 15.90
CA ARG A 26 6.27 0.16 17.29
C ARG A 26 5.05 0.18 18.21
N CYS A 27 3.96 0.80 17.80
CA CYS A 27 2.71 0.82 18.58
C CYS A 27 2.11 -0.58 18.76
N MET A 28 2.37 -1.50 17.83
CA MET A 28 1.83 -2.86 17.84
C MET A 28 2.85 -3.94 18.25
N GLN A 29 3.95 -3.58 18.91
CA GLN A 29 5.02 -4.54 19.25
C GLN A 29 4.57 -5.65 20.21
N GLU A 30 3.59 -5.37 21.07
CA GLU A 30 3.02 -6.36 22.00
C GLU A 30 2.00 -7.30 21.31
N GLU A 31 1.61 -7.01 20.06
CA GLU A 31 0.68 -7.80 19.26
C GLU A 31 1.42 -8.98 18.57
N ASN A 32 1.72 -10.03 19.29
CA ASN A 32 2.52 -11.18 18.82
C ASN A 32 2.04 -11.83 17.51
N LYS A 33 0.79 -11.55 17.09
CA LYS A 33 0.18 -12.10 15.88
C LYS A 33 0.26 -11.19 14.67
N ILE A 34 0.95 -10.04 14.75
CA ILE A 34 1.14 -9.12 13.62
C ILE A 34 2.62 -9.05 13.28
N HIS A 35 2.93 -9.03 11.99
CA HIS A 35 4.29 -8.83 11.51
C HIS A 35 4.31 -7.90 10.30
N PHE A 36 5.19 -6.92 10.35
CA PHE A 36 5.40 -5.93 9.30
C PHE A 36 6.57 -6.36 8.42
N HIS A 37 6.36 -6.33 7.11
CA HIS A 37 7.39 -6.62 6.12
C HIS A 37 7.60 -5.38 5.24
N ILE A 38 8.81 -4.86 5.25
CA ILE A 38 9.23 -3.73 4.41
C ILE A 38 10.20 -4.26 3.36
N PHE A 39 9.72 -4.38 2.12
CA PHE A 39 10.53 -4.75 0.95
C PHE A 39 10.95 -3.50 0.20
N GLY A 40 12.24 -3.33 -0.04
CA GLY A 40 12.71 -2.20 -0.83
C GLY A 40 14.11 -1.72 -0.47
N ASP A 41 14.48 -0.64 -1.16
CA ASP A 41 15.70 0.10 -0.91
C ASP A 41 15.47 1.60 -1.08
N GLY A 42 16.41 2.42 -0.64
CA GLY A 42 16.35 3.86 -0.76
C GLY A 42 17.10 4.58 0.37
N ILE A 43 17.19 5.90 0.22
CA ILE A 43 18.03 6.75 1.08
C ILE A 43 17.67 6.71 2.56
N TYR A 44 16.41 6.38 2.90
CA TYR A 44 15.95 6.34 4.29
C TYR A 44 15.98 4.95 4.92
N LYS A 45 16.34 3.90 4.17
CA LYS A 45 16.32 2.52 4.68
C LYS A 45 17.14 2.34 5.95
N LYS A 46 18.41 2.80 5.94
CA LYS A 46 19.29 2.67 7.12
C LYS A 46 18.75 3.39 8.34
N ARG A 47 18.21 4.60 8.16
CA ARG A 47 17.58 5.36 9.23
C ARG A 47 16.38 4.61 9.82
N LEU A 48 15.48 4.12 8.98
CA LEU A 48 14.30 3.37 9.42
C LEU A 48 14.66 2.04 10.09
N GLN A 49 15.74 1.37 9.65
CA GLN A 49 16.25 0.18 10.33
C GLN A 49 16.76 0.52 11.74
N SER A 50 17.49 1.63 11.89
CA SER A 50 17.93 2.10 13.21
C SER A 50 16.74 2.49 14.10
N GLU A 51 15.74 3.17 13.56
CA GLU A 51 14.51 3.51 14.29
C GLU A 51 13.70 2.26 14.70
N ALA A 52 13.80 1.17 13.94
CA ALA A 52 13.13 -0.09 14.24
C ALA A 52 13.96 -1.02 15.15
N GLU A 53 15.12 -0.58 15.63
CA GLU A 53 15.97 -1.39 16.51
C GLU A 53 15.21 -1.79 17.77
N GLY A 54 15.34 -3.08 18.16
CA GLY A 54 14.63 -3.68 19.28
C GLY A 54 13.20 -4.14 18.98
N LEU A 55 12.60 -3.81 17.82
CA LEU A 55 11.30 -4.32 17.44
C LEU A 55 11.41 -5.74 16.87
N THR A 56 10.60 -6.66 17.40
CA THR A 56 10.58 -8.08 16.96
C THR A 56 9.51 -8.39 15.94
N ASN A 57 8.61 -7.41 15.68
CA ASN A 57 7.46 -7.55 14.81
C ASN A 57 7.62 -6.88 13.43
N ILE A 58 8.84 -6.50 13.04
CA ILE A 58 9.16 -5.88 11.75
C ILE A 58 10.39 -6.52 11.11
N SER A 59 10.37 -6.66 9.79
CA SER A 59 11.49 -7.15 8.99
C SER A 59 11.71 -6.30 7.77
N PHE A 60 12.97 -5.98 7.48
CA PHE A 60 13.41 -5.26 6.29
C PHE A 60 14.05 -6.23 5.29
N TRP A 61 13.54 -6.23 4.09
CA TRP A 61 14.00 -7.06 2.97
C TRP A 61 14.68 -6.18 1.91
N PRO A 62 15.62 -6.72 1.14
CA PRO A 62 16.17 -5.98 0.00
C PRO A 62 15.10 -5.73 -1.07
N MET A 63 15.41 -4.80 -2.01
CA MET A 63 14.63 -4.65 -3.22
C MET A 63 14.58 -6.00 -3.95
N GLN A 64 13.39 -6.40 -4.35
CA GLN A 64 13.17 -7.64 -5.08
C GLN A 64 12.99 -7.35 -6.58
N PRO A 65 13.30 -8.32 -7.45
CA PRO A 65 12.96 -8.24 -8.88
C PRO A 65 11.47 -7.92 -9.10
N SER A 66 11.19 -7.15 -10.14
CA SER A 66 9.81 -6.69 -10.44
C SER A 66 8.82 -7.84 -10.64
N GLU A 67 9.31 -8.98 -11.15
CA GLU A 67 8.56 -10.22 -11.39
C GLU A 67 8.01 -10.83 -10.10
N LEU A 68 8.67 -10.59 -8.97
CA LEU A 68 8.24 -11.07 -7.66
C LEU A 68 7.23 -10.13 -6.96
N ALA A 69 7.03 -8.93 -7.48
CA ALA A 69 6.12 -7.96 -6.87
C ALA A 69 4.69 -8.50 -6.65
N PRO A 70 4.06 -9.23 -7.60
CA PRO A 70 2.75 -9.85 -7.36
C PRO A 70 2.77 -10.83 -6.19
N SER A 71 3.81 -11.65 -6.07
CA SER A 71 3.94 -12.62 -4.97
C SER A 71 4.11 -11.94 -3.62
N ILE A 72 4.88 -10.85 -3.56
CA ILE A 72 5.07 -10.05 -2.36
C ILE A 72 3.75 -9.42 -1.91
N TYR A 73 3.00 -8.79 -2.81
CA TYR A 73 1.70 -8.22 -2.44
C TYR A 73 0.66 -9.28 -2.11
N ALA A 74 0.71 -10.46 -2.76
CA ALA A 74 -0.21 -11.56 -2.48
C ALA A 74 0.04 -12.25 -1.14
N MET A 75 1.27 -12.24 -0.61
CA MET A 75 1.56 -12.79 0.72
C MET A 75 0.96 -11.96 1.86
N ALA A 76 0.64 -10.71 1.62
CA ALA A 76 0.05 -9.81 2.60
C ALA A 76 -1.33 -10.28 3.06
N ASP A 77 -1.66 -10.00 4.30
CA ASP A 77 -3.04 -9.94 4.78
C ASP A 77 -3.61 -8.53 4.58
N VAL A 78 -2.73 -7.51 4.60
CA VAL A 78 -3.02 -6.13 4.17
C VAL A 78 -1.77 -5.48 3.58
N ASN A 79 -1.94 -4.76 2.47
CA ASN A 79 -0.89 -3.93 1.89
C ASN A 79 -1.03 -2.48 2.38
N VAL A 80 0.09 -1.81 2.68
CA VAL A 80 0.11 -0.39 3.05
C VAL A 80 0.79 0.42 1.96
N ILE A 81 0.12 1.48 1.50
CA ILE A 81 0.63 2.40 0.47
C ILE A 81 0.68 3.81 1.07
N PRO A 82 1.80 4.18 1.70
CA PRO A 82 1.97 5.52 2.24
C PRO A 82 2.59 6.47 1.21
N LEU A 83 2.23 7.74 1.29
CA LEU A 83 2.84 8.86 0.58
C LEU A 83 3.00 10.05 1.53
N ALA A 84 4.04 10.85 1.31
CA ALA A 84 4.27 12.08 2.06
C ALA A 84 3.14 13.09 1.81
N THR A 85 2.81 13.89 2.82
CA THR A 85 1.64 14.79 2.87
C THR A 85 1.59 15.80 1.70
N ASN A 86 2.72 16.25 1.20
CA ASN A 86 2.82 17.23 0.11
C ASN A 86 2.76 16.61 -1.30
N ILE A 87 2.84 15.28 -1.41
CA ILE A 87 2.98 14.57 -2.69
C ILE A 87 1.64 13.99 -3.18
N TYR A 88 0.73 13.66 -2.29
CA TYR A 88 -0.52 12.94 -2.63
C TYR A 88 -1.45 13.69 -3.60
N ARG A 89 -1.28 15.01 -3.76
CA ARG A 89 -2.12 15.82 -4.67
C ARG A 89 -1.79 15.58 -6.13
N THR A 90 -0.55 15.19 -6.44
CA THR A 90 -0.01 15.13 -7.80
C THR A 90 0.48 13.72 -8.20
N ALA A 91 0.61 12.80 -7.27
CA ALA A 91 1.14 11.48 -7.54
C ALA A 91 0.08 10.37 -7.38
N LEU A 92 0.02 9.49 -8.37
CA LEU A 92 -0.65 8.19 -8.24
C LEU A 92 0.38 7.15 -7.84
N PRO A 93 0.18 6.40 -6.75
CA PRO A 93 1.09 5.34 -6.35
C PRO A 93 1.13 4.24 -7.40
N SER A 94 2.25 4.08 -8.12
CA SER A 94 2.40 3.11 -9.23
C SER A 94 2.14 1.66 -8.81
N LYS A 95 2.37 1.31 -7.55
CA LYS A 95 2.14 -0.03 -7.00
C LYS A 95 0.66 -0.39 -6.84
N THR A 96 -0.25 0.59 -6.88
CA THR A 96 -1.69 0.40 -6.68
C THR A 96 -2.27 -0.66 -7.60
N ALA A 97 -1.97 -0.63 -8.88
CA ALA A 97 -2.47 -1.60 -9.85
C ALA A 97 -2.14 -3.05 -9.46
N THR A 98 -0.89 -3.31 -9.10
CA THR A 98 -0.45 -4.65 -8.69
C THR A 98 -1.10 -5.09 -7.39
N CYS A 99 -1.21 -4.19 -6.40
CA CYS A 99 -1.89 -4.49 -5.14
C CYS A 99 -3.37 -4.84 -5.35
N ILE A 100 -4.09 -4.10 -6.20
CA ILE A 100 -5.50 -4.39 -6.54
C ILE A 100 -5.61 -5.77 -7.21
N ALA A 101 -4.74 -6.07 -8.17
CA ALA A 101 -4.73 -7.35 -8.87
C ALA A 101 -4.50 -8.55 -7.93
N CYS A 102 -3.81 -8.34 -6.81
CA CYS A 102 -3.59 -9.37 -5.78
C CYS A 102 -4.81 -9.62 -4.87
N LYS A 103 -5.89 -8.87 -5.03
CA LYS A 103 -7.16 -9.04 -4.28
C LYS A 103 -6.99 -9.03 -2.76
N LYS A 104 -6.11 -8.15 -2.28
CA LYS A 104 -5.84 -7.97 -0.85
C LYS A 104 -6.34 -6.61 -0.37
N PRO A 105 -6.75 -6.49 0.89
CA PRO A 105 -7.05 -5.20 1.49
C PRO A 105 -5.86 -4.24 1.34
N ILE A 106 -6.16 -2.95 1.11
CA ILE A 106 -5.15 -1.92 0.96
C ILE A 106 -5.45 -0.76 1.90
N ILE A 107 -4.46 -0.34 2.66
CA ILE A 107 -4.50 0.88 3.46
C ILE A 107 -3.66 1.93 2.74
N PHE A 108 -4.31 2.99 2.29
CA PHE A 108 -3.70 4.15 1.65
C PHE A 108 -3.50 5.25 2.70
N CYS A 109 -2.26 5.55 3.07
CA CYS A 109 -1.93 6.71 3.92
C CYS A 109 -1.52 7.88 3.00
N ILE A 110 -2.51 8.56 2.40
CA ILE A 110 -2.30 9.50 1.28
C ILE A 110 -3.10 10.80 1.39
N GLY A 111 -3.83 11.01 2.46
CA GLY A 111 -4.74 12.15 2.59
C GLY A 111 -6.10 11.92 1.91
N LYS A 112 -7.15 12.08 2.70
CA LYS A 112 -8.54 11.79 2.32
C LYS A 112 -9.09 12.76 1.26
N ASP A 113 -8.57 13.98 1.22
CA ASP A 113 -9.06 15.05 0.35
C ASP A 113 -8.57 14.96 -1.09
N SER A 114 -7.57 14.10 -1.36
CA SER A 114 -7.09 13.89 -2.71
C SER A 114 -8.17 13.26 -3.60
N ARG A 115 -8.17 13.60 -4.89
CA ARG A 115 -9.07 12.98 -5.87
C ARG A 115 -8.92 11.45 -5.88
N PHE A 116 -7.68 10.97 -5.78
CA PHE A 116 -7.37 9.55 -5.72
C PHE A 116 -7.87 8.92 -4.42
N GLY A 117 -7.67 9.58 -3.27
CA GLY A 117 -8.19 9.11 -1.98
C GLY A 117 -9.71 8.99 -1.98
N LYS A 118 -10.43 10.00 -2.51
CA LYS A 118 -11.90 9.95 -2.65
C LYS A 118 -12.38 8.81 -3.54
N LEU A 119 -11.63 8.49 -4.60
CA LEU A 119 -11.95 7.36 -5.46
C LEU A 119 -11.76 6.02 -4.73
N MET A 120 -10.60 5.83 -4.09
CA MET A 120 -10.26 4.59 -3.40
C MET A 120 -11.13 4.32 -2.17
N SER A 121 -11.59 5.36 -1.48
CA SER A 121 -12.45 5.21 -0.29
C SER A 121 -13.85 4.64 -0.58
N ARG A 122 -14.23 4.55 -1.85
CA ARG A 122 -15.51 3.96 -2.27
C ARG A 122 -15.45 2.45 -2.48
N GLU A 123 -14.24 1.91 -2.51
CA GLU A 123 -13.98 0.51 -2.86
C GLU A 123 -13.93 -0.36 -1.61
N GLN A 124 -14.55 -1.53 -1.68
CA GLN A 124 -14.57 -2.47 -0.56
C GLN A 124 -13.15 -3.00 -0.26
N GLY A 125 -12.78 -2.96 1.02
CA GLY A 125 -11.48 -3.43 1.49
C GLY A 125 -10.34 -2.44 1.25
N PHE A 126 -10.65 -1.20 0.81
CA PHE A 126 -9.71 -0.11 0.74
C PHE A 126 -9.99 0.90 1.85
N TYR A 127 -8.95 1.32 2.51
CA TYR A 127 -8.99 2.26 3.63
C TYR A 127 -8.11 3.45 3.30
N VAL A 128 -8.64 4.64 3.37
CA VAL A 128 -7.91 5.87 3.08
C VAL A 128 -7.75 6.68 4.36
N LEU A 129 -6.51 6.91 4.74
CA LEU A 129 -6.11 7.60 5.96
C LEU A 129 -5.26 8.81 5.62
N ASP A 130 -5.14 9.74 6.58
CA ASP A 130 -4.16 10.80 6.47
C ASP A 130 -2.74 10.25 6.60
N SER A 131 -1.81 10.84 5.87
CA SER A 131 -0.44 10.33 5.73
C SER A 131 0.40 10.38 7.01
N SER A 132 -0.06 11.05 8.05
CA SER A 132 0.60 11.18 9.35
C SER A 132 -0.17 10.57 10.52
N ASP A 133 -1.34 9.97 10.27
CA ASP A 133 -2.23 9.46 11.32
C ASP A 133 -1.86 8.01 11.68
N VAL A 134 -0.87 7.86 12.55
CA VAL A 134 -0.37 6.55 13.01
C VAL A 134 -1.44 5.79 13.80
N ASP A 135 -2.17 6.46 14.67
CA ASP A 135 -3.20 5.84 15.52
C ASP A 135 -4.31 5.24 14.64
N LYS A 136 -4.72 5.98 13.61
CA LYS A 136 -5.72 5.48 12.66
C LYS A 136 -5.20 4.32 11.82
N LEU A 137 -3.90 4.30 11.49
CA LEU A 137 -3.29 3.16 10.80
C LEU A 137 -3.33 1.91 11.68
N VAL A 138 -2.96 2.03 12.95
CA VAL A 138 -3.00 0.94 13.95
C VAL A 138 -4.43 0.39 14.10
N ASP A 139 -5.42 1.25 14.32
CA ASP A 139 -6.84 0.89 14.43
C ASP A 139 -7.34 0.16 13.18
N THR A 140 -6.95 0.65 11.99
CA THR A 140 -7.37 0.09 10.71
C THR A 140 -6.75 -1.29 10.49
N ILE A 141 -5.47 -1.47 10.82
CA ILE A 141 -4.82 -2.79 10.78
C ILE A 141 -5.56 -3.78 11.70
N GLY A 142 -5.90 -3.37 12.92
CA GLY A 142 -6.70 -4.17 13.85
C GLY A 142 -8.07 -4.56 13.30
N THR A 143 -8.74 -3.62 12.64
CA THR A 143 -10.04 -3.83 12.00
C THR A 143 -9.96 -4.84 10.84
N VAL A 144 -8.96 -4.70 9.97
CA VAL A 144 -8.73 -5.62 8.84
C VAL A 144 -8.40 -7.02 9.34
N LYS A 145 -7.55 -7.12 10.38
CA LYS A 145 -7.20 -8.40 11.02
C LYS A 145 -8.43 -9.12 11.57
N LYS A 146 -9.34 -8.39 12.21
CA LYS A 146 -10.57 -8.93 12.81
C LYS A 146 -11.56 -9.41 11.75
N ASN A 147 -11.76 -8.61 10.69
CA ASN A 147 -12.83 -8.82 9.72
C ASN A 147 -12.43 -9.75 8.56
N ARG A 148 -11.14 -10.00 8.32
CA ARG A 148 -10.60 -10.85 7.24
C ARG A 148 -11.27 -10.60 5.88
N ILE A 149 -11.34 -9.33 5.48
CA ILE A 149 -12.02 -8.91 4.26
C ILE A 149 -11.27 -9.45 3.03
N ILE A 150 -12.00 -10.08 2.13
CA ILE A 150 -11.54 -10.42 0.77
C ILE A 150 -12.02 -9.31 -0.16
N THR A 151 -11.12 -8.71 -0.93
CA THR A 151 -11.47 -7.67 -1.89
C THR A 151 -11.81 -8.30 -3.24
N ASN A 152 -12.80 -7.73 -3.92
CA ASN A 152 -13.11 -8.06 -5.32
C ASN A 152 -13.27 -6.78 -6.13
N ASN A 153 -12.16 -6.16 -6.48
CA ASN A 153 -12.13 -4.89 -7.22
C ASN A 153 -11.72 -5.10 -8.69
N ASP A 154 -12.13 -6.25 -9.27
CA ASP A 154 -11.80 -6.61 -10.66
C ASP A 154 -12.32 -5.59 -11.67
N MET A 155 -13.50 -5.00 -11.42
CA MET A 155 -14.05 -3.96 -12.29
C MET A 155 -13.21 -2.69 -12.23
N LEU A 156 -12.87 -2.21 -11.05
CA LEU A 156 -11.96 -1.07 -10.88
C LEU A 156 -10.61 -1.31 -11.56
N TYR A 157 -10.02 -2.49 -11.38
CA TYR A 157 -8.78 -2.85 -12.03
C TYR A 157 -8.89 -2.78 -13.56
N LYS A 158 -9.92 -3.40 -14.13
CA LYS A 158 -10.14 -3.41 -15.58
C LYS A 158 -10.35 -2.01 -16.14
N MET A 159 -11.13 -1.17 -15.48
CA MET A 159 -11.49 0.17 -15.99
C MET A 159 -10.37 1.20 -15.81
N ALA A 160 -9.64 1.18 -14.69
CA ALA A 160 -8.73 2.26 -14.33
C ALA A 160 -7.24 1.87 -14.36
N PHE A 161 -6.90 0.58 -14.24
CA PHE A 161 -5.52 0.13 -14.04
C PHE A 161 -5.05 -0.90 -15.05
N SER A 162 -5.94 -1.51 -15.84
CA SER A 162 -5.56 -2.48 -16.87
C SER A 162 -4.79 -1.78 -18.01
N ARG A 163 -3.62 -2.32 -18.33
CA ARG A 163 -2.79 -1.81 -19.44
C ARG A 163 -3.56 -1.83 -20.76
N THR A 164 -4.28 -2.92 -21.02
CA THR A 164 -5.09 -3.08 -22.24
C THR A 164 -6.18 -2.03 -22.35
N SER A 165 -6.96 -1.82 -21.28
CA SER A 165 -8.04 -0.81 -21.26
C SER A 165 -7.48 0.60 -21.41
N ASN A 166 -6.39 0.93 -20.72
CA ASN A 166 -5.77 2.24 -20.82
C ASN A 166 -5.18 2.48 -22.21
N SER A 167 -4.49 1.49 -22.82
CA SER A 167 -3.96 1.63 -24.17
C SER A 167 -5.05 1.87 -25.20
N LYS A 168 -6.18 1.17 -25.08
CA LYS A 168 -7.36 1.38 -25.93
C LYS A 168 -7.91 2.79 -25.78
N HIS A 169 -8.13 3.23 -24.53
CA HIS A 169 -8.63 4.57 -24.24
C HIS A 169 -7.71 5.68 -24.76
N TYR A 170 -6.38 5.53 -24.63
CA TYR A 170 -5.42 6.47 -25.20
C TYR A 170 -5.47 6.48 -26.74
N ALA A 171 -5.61 5.30 -27.38
CA ALA A 171 -5.77 5.22 -28.83
C ALA A 171 -7.03 5.96 -29.31
N GLU A 172 -8.17 5.77 -28.64
CA GLU A 172 -9.43 6.48 -28.89
C GLU A 172 -9.27 8.00 -28.80
N LEU A 173 -8.54 8.48 -27.76
CA LEU A 173 -8.28 9.91 -27.59
C LEU A 173 -7.38 10.50 -28.69
N ILE A 174 -6.41 9.75 -29.19
CA ILE A 174 -5.46 10.21 -30.21
C ILE A 174 -6.12 10.22 -31.60
N VAL A 175 -6.90 9.19 -31.92
CA VAL A 175 -7.54 9.02 -33.23
C VAL A 175 -8.85 9.83 -33.34
N GLY A 176 -9.43 10.25 -32.22
CA GLY A 176 -10.68 11.00 -32.18
C GLY A 176 -11.92 10.12 -32.47
N GLU A 177 -11.76 8.82 -32.48
CA GLU A 177 -12.84 7.84 -32.70
C GLU A 177 -12.95 6.91 -31.50
N ARG A 178 -14.19 6.52 -31.14
CA ARG A 178 -14.42 5.41 -30.20
C ARG A 178 -14.26 4.09 -30.98
N LEU A 179 -13.18 3.37 -30.68
CA LEU A 179 -12.93 2.03 -31.22
C LEU A 179 -13.81 0.95 -30.58
#